data_a38adf289d10b50965959f0a2ebbc719
#
_entry.id   a38adf289d10b50965959f0a2ebbc719
#
_cell.length_a   1.000
_cell.length_b   1.000
_cell.length_c   1.000
_cell.angle_alpha   90.00
_cell.angle_beta   90.00
_cell.angle_gamma   90.00
#
_symmetry.space_group_name_H-M   'P 1'
#
loop_
_entity.id
_entity.type
_entity.pdbx_description
1 polymer ?
#
loop_
_entity_poly.entity_id
_entity_poly.type
_entity_poly.pdbx_seq_one_letter_code
_entity_poly.pdbx_strand_id
1 'polypeptide(L)'
;MLAQSWAFSRLAIDDGEIWRFAAANFAHLSWPHFAGNLLVFAAAVLLLRAVATPLEIVGVFLLCAIGCTLGLYLGSSLAWYVGASGALCGLLAWGASRLPGAIGPGLLALLTINVAMDQSRTLSWLGEPLAPQGHYWGLACGLALAIISGWRASDAASGWPGAAGAAARSDA
;
A
#
# COMPACT_ATOMS: atom_id res chain seq x y z
N MET A 1 18.77 -15.47 7.19
CA MET A 1 17.78 -14.41 6.95
C MET A 1 16.53 -14.72 7.75
N LEU A 2 15.90 -13.73 8.38
CA LEU A 2 14.67 -13.85 9.16
C LEU A 2 13.41 -14.18 8.30
N ALA A 3 13.58 -14.27 6.96
CA ALA A 3 12.46 -14.41 6.03
C ALA A 3 11.58 -15.64 6.30
N GLN A 4 12.15 -16.78 6.63
CA GLN A 4 11.36 -18.00 6.81
C GLN A 4 10.58 -18.03 8.12
N SER A 5 11.17 -17.55 9.22
CA SER A 5 10.51 -17.54 10.53
C SER A 5 9.40 -16.48 10.63
N TRP A 6 9.49 -15.39 9.86
CA TRP A 6 8.54 -14.28 9.87
C TRP A 6 7.54 -14.31 8.71
N ALA A 7 7.78 -15.14 7.68
CA ALA A 7 6.91 -15.23 6.52
C ALA A 7 5.46 -15.60 6.91
N PHE A 8 4.51 -15.09 6.13
CA PHE A 8 3.20 -15.69 6.07
C PHE A 8 3.38 -17.15 5.64
N SER A 9 2.91 -18.05 6.45
CA SER A 9 2.83 -19.48 6.18
C SER A 9 1.46 -19.94 6.61
N ARG A 10 0.67 -20.41 5.65
CA ARG A 10 -0.69 -20.88 5.93
C ARG A 10 -0.69 -21.96 6.99
N LEU A 11 0.17 -22.96 6.85
CA LEU A 11 0.28 -24.06 7.81
C LEU A 11 0.63 -23.58 9.22
N ALA A 12 1.62 -22.68 9.34
CA ALA A 12 2.02 -22.16 10.64
C ALA A 12 0.91 -21.29 11.28
N ILE A 13 0.14 -20.58 10.48
CA ILE A 13 -1.03 -19.82 10.96
C ILE A 13 -2.11 -20.77 11.45
N ASP A 14 -2.38 -21.85 10.73
CA ASP A 14 -3.34 -22.91 11.13
C ASP A 14 -2.91 -23.58 12.44
N ASP A 15 -1.59 -23.68 12.68
CA ASP A 15 -0.98 -24.17 13.93
C ASP A 15 -0.95 -23.10 15.06
N GLY A 16 -1.52 -21.91 14.84
CA GLY A 16 -1.69 -20.86 15.84
C GLY A 16 -0.67 -19.70 15.78
N GLU A 17 0.25 -19.66 14.83
CA GLU A 17 1.23 -18.58 14.69
C GLU A 17 0.60 -17.32 14.03
N ILE A 18 -0.49 -16.79 14.62
CA ILE A 18 -1.28 -15.67 14.09
C ILE A 18 -0.49 -14.36 13.95
N TRP A 19 0.60 -14.19 14.70
CA TRP A 19 1.49 -13.03 14.60
C TRP A 19 2.09 -12.86 13.20
N ARG A 20 2.12 -13.92 12.39
CA ARG A 20 2.59 -13.90 11.00
C ARG A 20 1.74 -13.01 10.09
N PHE A 21 0.49 -12.74 10.45
CA PHE A 21 -0.30 -11.75 9.71
C PHE A 21 0.34 -10.36 9.70
N ALA A 22 1.00 -9.96 10.77
CA ALA A 22 1.73 -8.70 10.81
C ALA A 22 3.18 -8.85 10.33
N ALA A 23 3.90 -9.86 10.84
CA ALA A 23 5.34 -10.02 10.68
C ALA A 23 5.79 -10.25 9.23
N ALA A 24 4.98 -10.92 8.41
CA ALA A 24 5.28 -11.23 7.02
C ALA A 24 5.60 -10.00 6.17
N ASN A 25 4.99 -8.87 6.50
CA ASN A 25 5.21 -7.61 5.79
C ASN A 25 6.58 -6.98 6.09
N PHE A 26 7.26 -7.41 7.16
CA PHE A 26 8.60 -6.95 7.53
C PHE A 26 9.71 -7.92 7.09
N ALA A 27 9.33 -9.13 6.66
CA ALA A 27 10.24 -10.10 6.08
C ALA A 27 10.43 -9.82 4.57
N HIS A 28 11.63 -10.05 4.04
CA HIS A 28 11.96 -9.81 2.64
C HIS A 28 12.84 -10.92 2.08
N LEU A 29 12.71 -11.20 0.77
CA LEU A 29 13.49 -12.21 0.06
C LEU A 29 14.98 -11.85 -0.03
N SER A 30 15.24 -10.56 -0.27
CA SER A 30 16.58 -10.04 -0.53
C SER A 30 16.74 -8.61 -0.04
N TRP A 31 17.98 -8.12 0.01
CA TRP A 31 18.29 -6.73 0.31
C TRP A 31 17.73 -5.75 -0.72
N PRO A 32 17.80 -5.99 -2.05
CA PRO A 32 17.13 -5.14 -3.04
C PRO A 32 15.62 -5.06 -2.83
N HIS A 33 14.95 -6.18 -2.49
CA HIS A 33 13.52 -6.21 -2.19
C HIS A 33 13.19 -5.34 -0.95
N PHE A 34 13.97 -5.47 0.12
CA PHE A 34 13.83 -4.63 1.31
C PHE A 34 14.03 -3.14 0.99
N ALA A 35 15.14 -2.82 0.30
CA ALA A 35 15.47 -1.43 -0.05
C ALA A 35 14.43 -0.79 -0.97
N GLY A 36 13.89 -1.56 -1.93
CA GLY A 36 12.80 -1.10 -2.80
C GLY A 36 11.54 -0.76 -2.02
N ASN A 37 11.12 -1.63 -1.10
CA ASN A 37 9.97 -1.36 -0.25
C ASN A 37 10.19 -0.17 0.70
N LEU A 38 11.39 -0.04 1.27
CA LEU A 38 11.75 1.10 2.11
C LEU A 38 11.72 2.42 1.33
N LEU A 39 12.22 2.42 0.10
CA LEU A 39 12.18 3.59 -0.78
C LEU A 39 10.73 4.00 -1.11
N VAL A 40 9.88 3.03 -1.45
CA VAL A 40 8.45 3.28 -1.71
C VAL A 40 7.75 3.79 -0.45
N PHE A 41 8.05 3.22 0.74
CA PHE A 41 7.51 3.72 2.01
C PHE A 41 7.93 5.17 2.27
N ALA A 42 9.21 5.49 2.11
CA ALA A 42 9.72 6.85 2.28
C ALA A 42 9.06 7.84 1.30
N ALA A 43 8.91 7.45 0.04
CA ALA A 43 8.21 8.26 -0.96
C ALA A 43 6.73 8.46 -0.59
N ALA A 44 6.04 7.41 -0.10
CA ALA A 44 4.66 7.52 0.38
C ALA A 44 4.55 8.49 1.56
N VAL A 45 5.45 8.42 2.56
CA VAL A 45 5.48 9.37 3.68
C VAL A 45 5.68 10.80 3.19
N LEU A 46 6.64 11.03 2.30
CA LEU A 46 6.89 12.36 1.73
C LEU A 46 5.71 12.91 0.94
N LEU A 47 5.02 12.05 0.19
CA LEU A 47 3.84 12.43 -0.58
C LEU A 47 2.65 12.75 0.34
N LEU A 48 2.41 11.93 1.36
CA LEU A 48 1.21 11.99 2.18
C LEU A 48 1.32 12.96 3.37
N ARG A 49 2.53 13.39 3.76
CA ARG A 49 2.73 14.28 4.92
C ARG A 49 1.98 15.61 4.86
N ALA A 50 1.57 16.04 3.66
CA ALA A 50 0.80 17.27 3.47
C ALA A 50 -0.71 17.07 3.73
N VAL A 51 -1.20 15.83 3.74
CA VAL A 51 -2.63 15.49 3.80
C VAL A 51 -2.98 14.49 4.90
N ALA A 52 -1.96 13.96 5.59
CA ALA A 52 -2.12 12.99 6.68
C ALA A 52 -1.03 13.17 7.74
N THR A 53 -1.36 12.86 8.99
CA THR A 53 -0.40 12.86 10.10
C THR A 53 0.51 11.63 10.04
N PRO A 54 1.71 11.67 10.63
CA PRO A 54 2.58 10.49 10.72
C PRO A 54 1.90 9.28 11.37
N LEU A 55 1.07 9.51 12.39
CA LEU A 55 0.33 8.45 13.07
C LEU A 55 -0.71 7.79 12.17
N GLU A 56 -1.43 8.58 11.36
CA GLU A 56 -2.35 8.05 10.35
C GLU A 56 -1.61 7.21 9.31
N ILE A 57 -0.49 7.70 8.78
CA ILE A 57 0.32 7.00 7.77
C ILE A 57 0.78 5.64 8.31
N VAL A 58 1.37 5.62 9.52
CA VAL A 58 1.84 4.37 10.15
C VAL A 58 0.66 3.45 10.49
N GLY A 59 -0.41 4.00 11.06
CA GLY A 59 -1.59 3.22 11.42
C GLY A 59 -2.25 2.56 10.20
N VAL A 60 -2.43 3.30 9.11
CA VAL A 60 -2.97 2.76 7.85
C VAL A 60 -2.04 1.74 7.23
N PHE A 61 -0.72 1.98 7.23
CA PHE A 61 0.25 0.99 6.76
C PHE A 61 0.11 -0.33 7.51
N LEU A 62 0.03 -0.29 8.84
CA LEU A 62 -0.11 -1.50 9.68
C LEU A 62 -1.46 -2.21 9.45
N LEU A 63 -2.55 -1.45 9.31
CA LEU A 63 -3.86 -2.01 8.97
C LEU A 63 -3.84 -2.68 7.59
N CYS A 64 -3.23 -2.04 6.59
CA CYS A 64 -3.07 -2.62 5.27
C CYS A 64 -2.14 -3.85 5.28
N ALA A 65 -1.11 -3.88 6.13
CA ALA A 65 -0.24 -5.03 6.30
C ALA A 65 -1.01 -6.26 6.78
N ILE A 66 -1.80 -6.09 7.85
CA ILE A 66 -2.65 -7.16 8.39
C ILE A 66 -3.77 -7.52 7.41
N GLY A 67 -4.43 -6.51 6.81
CA GLY A 67 -5.51 -6.72 5.85
C GLY A 67 -5.06 -7.45 4.58
N CYS A 68 -3.85 -7.14 4.08
CA CYS A 68 -3.24 -7.85 2.96
C CYS A 68 -3.07 -9.35 3.25
N THR A 69 -2.42 -9.69 4.34
CA THR A 69 -2.13 -11.09 4.70
C THR A 69 -3.38 -11.84 5.15
N LEU A 70 -4.33 -11.17 5.81
CA LEU A 70 -5.64 -11.74 6.12
C LEU A 70 -6.43 -12.04 4.82
N GLY A 71 -6.40 -11.11 3.85
CA GLY A 71 -6.99 -11.33 2.55
C GLY A 71 -6.36 -12.51 1.80
N LEU A 72 -5.03 -12.66 1.87
CA LEU A 72 -4.33 -13.84 1.34
C LEU A 72 -4.80 -15.12 2.03
N TYR A 73 -4.98 -15.10 3.34
CA TYR A 73 -5.44 -16.26 4.09
C TYR A 73 -6.86 -16.67 3.74
N LEU A 74 -7.77 -15.72 3.63
CA LEU A 74 -9.21 -16.00 3.40
C LEU A 74 -9.56 -16.19 1.93
N GLY A 75 -8.88 -15.51 1.01
CA GLY A 75 -9.31 -15.38 -0.38
C GLY A 75 -8.30 -15.86 -1.43
N SER A 76 -7.22 -16.56 -1.03
CA SER A 76 -6.28 -17.16 -1.98
C SER A 76 -5.83 -18.54 -1.52
N SER A 77 -5.20 -19.30 -2.40
CA SER A 77 -4.53 -20.57 -2.07
C SER A 77 -3.03 -20.41 -1.82
N LEU A 78 -2.53 -19.16 -1.73
CA LEU A 78 -1.10 -18.90 -1.55
C LEU A 78 -0.63 -19.47 -0.21
N ALA A 79 0.39 -20.32 -0.27
CA ALA A 79 0.91 -21.01 0.92
C ALA A 79 1.91 -20.15 1.70
N TRP A 80 2.60 -19.22 1.02
CA TRP A 80 3.73 -18.48 1.57
C TRP A 80 3.84 -17.07 0.97
N TYR A 81 4.16 -16.07 1.81
CA TYR A 81 4.32 -14.68 1.35
C TYR A 81 5.25 -13.90 2.28
N VAL A 82 6.00 -12.95 1.72
CA VAL A 82 6.79 -11.92 2.42
C VAL A 82 6.80 -10.62 1.64
N GLY A 83 7.01 -9.52 2.35
CA GLY A 83 7.22 -8.20 1.76
C GLY A 83 6.12 -7.20 2.06
N ALA A 84 6.52 -5.94 2.19
CA ALA A 84 5.63 -4.82 2.51
C ALA A 84 4.84 -4.28 1.31
N SER A 85 5.12 -4.76 0.09
CA SER A 85 4.60 -4.16 -1.14
C SER A 85 3.06 -4.14 -1.21
N GLY A 86 2.39 -5.19 -0.71
CA GLY A 86 0.93 -5.21 -0.59
C GLY A 86 0.42 -4.12 0.35
N ALA A 87 1.01 -4.01 1.54
CA ALA A 87 0.67 -2.95 2.49
C ALA A 87 0.91 -1.54 1.93
N LEU A 88 1.98 -1.37 1.15
CA LEU A 88 2.31 -0.11 0.47
C LEU A 88 1.30 0.23 -0.63
N CYS A 89 0.84 -0.75 -1.41
CA CYS A 89 -0.28 -0.55 -2.34
C CYS A 89 -1.52 -0.04 -1.62
N GLY A 90 -1.85 -0.63 -0.45
CA GLY A 90 -2.98 -0.19 0.36
C GLY A 90 -2.81 1.21 0.93
N LEU A 91 -1.64 1.53 1.49
CA LEU A 91 -1.34 2.87 2.00
C LEU A 91 -1.48 3.93 0.91
N LEU A 92 -0.93 3.68 -0.27
CA LEU A 92 -1.00 4.60 -1.40
C LEU A 92 -2.43 4.73 -1.95
N ALA A 93 -3.21 3.65 -1.99
CA ALA A 93 -4.61 3.68 -2.39
C ALA A 93 -5.48 4.50 -1.42
N TRP A 94 -5.29 4.31 -0.12
CA TRP A 94 -5.92 5.16 0.90
C TRP A 94 -5.47 6.62 0.78
N GLY A 95 -4.17 6.86 0.61
CA GLY A 95 -3.60 8.19 0.46
C GLY A 95 -4.12 8.91 -0.78
N ALA A 96 -4.36 8.20 -1.88
CA ALA A 96 -4.92 8.76 -3.10
C ALA A 96 -6.27 9.48 -2.87
N SER A 97 -7.10 8.98 -1.93
CA SER A 97 -8.38 9.63 -1.58
C SER A 97 -8.23 10.98 -0.87
N ARG A 98 -7.01 11.34 -0.44
CA ARG A 98 -6.71 12.56 0.31
C ARG A 98 -5.90 13.58 -0.50
N LEU A 99 -5.36 13.16 -1.64
CA LEU A 99 -4.54 14.02 -2.50
C LEU A 99 -5.44 14.90 -3.37
N PRO A 100 -5.07 16.19 -3.56
CA PRO A 100 -5.91 17.16 -4.25
C PRO A 100 -5.89 16.97 -5.78
N GLY A 101 -6.96 17.43 -6.41
CA GLY A 101 -7.07 17.53 -7.86
C GLY A 101 -6.90 16.20 -8.58
N ALA A 102 -6.15 16.18 -9.66
CA ALA A 102 -5.90 14.98 -10.48
C ALA A 102 -4.81 14.05 -9.90
N ILE A 103 -4.09 14.46 -8.86
CA ILE A 103 -2.98 13.67 -8.29
C ILE A 103 -3.52 12.36 -7.69
N GLY A 104 -4.59 12.45 -6.89
CA GLY A 104 -5.19 11.29 -6.25
C GLY A 104 -5.73 10.27 -7.26
N PRO A 105 -6.65 10.64 -8.15
CA PRO A 105 -7.15 9.76 -9.21
C PRO A 105 -6.03 9.22 -10.12
N GLY A 106 -5.02 10.03 -10.46
CA GLY A 106 -3.87 9.61 -11.25
C GLY A 106 -3.04 8.53 -10.54
N LEU A 107 -2.76 8.71 -9.24
CA LEU A 107 -2.06 7.72 -8.43
C LEU A 107 -2.87 6.41 -8.34
N LEU A 108 -4.18 6.50 -8.10
CA LEU A 108 -5.02 5.32 -8.02
C LEU A 108 -5.09 4.56 -9.35
N ALA A 109 -5.19 5.26 -10.46
CA ALA A 109 -5.14 4.65 -11.80
C ALA A 109 -3.80 3.93 -12.03
N LEU A 110 -2.67 4.58 -11.70
CA LEU A 110 -1.34 3.98 -11.83
C LEU A 110 -1.20 2.71 -10.98
N LEU A 111 -1.65 2.75 -9.71
CA LEU A 111 -1.65 1.58 -8.82
C LEU A 111 -2.50 0.44 -9.38
N THR A 112 -3.71 0.74 -9.86
CA THR A 112 -4.62 -0.26 -10.41
C THR A 112 -4.04 -0.91 -11.67
N ILE A 113 -3.46 -0.12 -12.56
CA ILE A 113 -2.77 -0.62 -13.76
C ILE A 113 -1.58 -1.49 -13.36
N ASN A 114 -0.76 -1.07 -12.40
CA ASN A 114 0.38 -1.85 -11.93
C ASN A 114 -0.06 -3.20 -11.37
N VAL A 115 -1.06 -3.21 -10.48
CA VAL A 115 -1.61 -4.44 -9.88
C VAL A 115 -2.22 -5.36 -10.94
N ALA A 116 -2.90 -4.81 -11.95
CA ALA A 116 -3.43 -5.58 -13.08
C ALA A 116 -2.30 -6.20 -13.93
N MET A 117 -1.25 -5.45 -14.20
CA MET A 117 -0.09 -5.95 -14.94
C MET A 117 0.68 -7.04 -14.18
N ASP A 118 0.74 -6.97 -12.85
CA ASP A 118 1.42 -7.99 -12.03
C ASP A 118 0.76 -9.37 -12.15
N GLN A 119 -0.54 -9.46 -12.48
CA GLN A 119 -1.21 -10.75 -12.72
C GLN A 119 -0.61 -11.54 -13.88
N SER A 120 0.01 -10.87 -14.84
CA SER A 120 0.66 -11.48 -16.01
C SER A 120 2.15 -11.74 -15.84
N ARG A 121 2.74 -11.35 -14.70
CA ARG A 121 4.17 -11.47 -14.43
C ARG A 121 4.45 -12.56 -13.42
N THR A 122 5.56 -13.25 -13.60
CA THR A 122 6.09 -14.24 -12.63
C THR A 122 7.17 -13.65 -11.74
N LEU A 123 7.83 -12.60 -12.22
CA LEU A 123 8.93 -11.93 -11.52
C LEU A 123 8.68 -10.42 -11.42
N SER A 124 9.11 -9.85 -10.31
CA SER A 124 9.17 -8.40 -10.10
C SER A 124 10.23 -7.75 -11.00
N TRP A 125 10.25 -6.42 -11.04
CA TRP A 125 11.31 -5.64 -11.69
C TRP A 125 12.72 -5.92 -11.13
N LEU A 126 12.80 -6.46 -9.91
CA LEU A 126 14.04 -6.86 -9.24
C LEU A 126 14.40 -8.33 -9.48
N GLY A 127 13.66 -9.05 -10.33
CA GLY A 127 13.87 -10.48 -10.60
C GLY A 127 13.42 -11.42 -9.48
N GLU A 128 12.71 -10.91 -8.46
CA GLU A 128 12.17 -11.70 -7.36
C GLU A 128 10.81 -12.31 -7.71
N PRO A 129 10.46 -13.50 -7.18
CA PRO A 129 9.13 -14.07 -7.38
C PRO A 129 8.03 -13.11 -6.93
N LEU A 130 7.06 -12.86 -7.80
CA LEU A 130 5.90 -12.04 -7.51
C LEU A 130 4.80 -12.84 -6.84
N ALA A 131 4.13 -12.19 -5.87
CA ALA A 131 2.88 -12.65 -5.32
C ALA A 131 1.78 -11.59 -5.57
N PRO A 132 1.23 -11.53 -6.79
CA PRO A 132 0.28 -10.49 -7.21
C PRO A 132 -0.94 -10.37 -6.29
N GLN A 133 -1.34 -11.50 -5.67
CA GLN A 133 -2.43 -11.54 -4.70
C GLN A 133 -2.18 -10.61 -3.51
N GLY A 134 -0.93 -10.45 -3.07
CA GLY A 134 -0.56 -9.52 -2.00
C GLY A 134 -0.86 -8.07 -2.38
N HIS A 135 -0.50 -7.65 -3.59
CA HIS A 135 -0.78 -6.29 -4.09
C HIS A 135 -2.30 -6.06 -4.24
N TYR A 136 -3.01 -7.05 -4.76
CA TYR A 136 -4.46 -7.02 -4.92
C TYR A 136 -5.18 -6.84 -3.57
N TRP A 137 -4.88 -7.67 -2.57
CA TRP A 137 -5.52 -7.57 -1.26
C TRP A 137 -5.11 -6.31 -0.49
N GLY A 138 -3.87 -5.86 -0.66
CA GLY A 138 -3.42 -4.58 -0.13
C GLY A 138 -4.20 -3.41 -0.72
N LEU A 139 -4.32 -3.34 -2.04
CA LEU A 139 -5.11 -2.33 -2.75
C LEU A 139 -6.57 -2.31 -2.25
N ALA A 140 -7.21 -3.48 -2.18
CA ALA A 140 -8.58 -3.62 -1.70
C ALA A 140 -8.75 -3.12 -0.26
N CYS A 141 -7.82 -3.45 0.63
CA CYS A 141 -7.82 -2.97 2.01
C CYS A 141 -7.69 -1.44 2.08
N GLY A 142 -6.76 -0.85 1.32
CA GLY A 142 -6.58 0.60 1.27
C GLY A 142 -7.81 1.34 0.77
N LEU A 143 -8.47 0.82 -0.27
CA LEU A 143 -9.74 1.38 -0.76
C LEU A 143 -10.86 1.27 0.26
N ALA A 144 -10.98 0.14 0.96
CA ALA A 144 -11.96 -0.02 2.05
C ALA A 144 -11.72 1.00 3.16
N LEU A 145 -10.47 1.20 3.59
CA LEU A 145 -10.11 2.22 4.58
C LEU A 145 -10.38 3.65 4.08
N ALA A 146 -10.19 3.93 2.79
CA ALA A 146 -10.54 5.21 2.18
C ALA A 146 -12.04 5.48 2.26
N ILE A 147 -12.88 4.49 1.98
CA ILE A 147 -14.34 4.58 2.07
C ILE A 147 -14.78 4.82 3.53
N ILE A 148 -14.24 4.01 4.47
CA ILE A 148 -14.57 4.08 5.91
C ILE A 148 -14.16 5.44 6.51
N SER A 149 -12.99 5.97 6.13
CA SER A 149 -12.49 7.26 6.64
C SER A 149 -13.12 8.49 5.95
N GLY A 150 -13.99 8.28 4.99
CA GLY A 150 -14.60 9.31 4.15
C GLY A 150 -13.64 9.77 3.04
N TRP A 151 -14.16 9.93 1.84
CA TRP A 151 -13.38 10.46 0.71
C TRP A 151 -13.20 11.96 0.87
N ARG A 152 -12.02 12.42 1.27
CA ARG A 152 -11.72 13.83 1.58
C ARG A 152 -11.10 14.63 0.44
N ALA A 153 -11.08 14.11 -0.78
CA ALA A 153 -10.44 14.78 -1.93
C ALA A 153 -11.05 16.16 -2.25
N SER A 154 -12.34 16.39 -1.90
CA SER A 154 -13.03 17.67 -2.13
C SER A 154 -12.64 18.76 -1.13
N ASP A 155 -12.30 18.39 0.11
CA ASP A 155 -12.02 19.37 1.17
C ASP A 155 -10.56 19.81 1.17
N ALA A 156 -9.65 18.99 0.69
CA ALA A 156 -8.23 19.30 0.59
C ALA A 156 -7.92 20.38 -0.47
N ALA A 157 -8.81 20.57 -1.45
CA ALA A 157 -8.62 21.59 -2.50
C ALA A 157 -8.65 23.03 -1.97
N SER A 158 -9.34 23.30 -0.85
CA SER A 158 -9.44 24.63 -0.24
C SER A 158 -8.24 25.02 0.63
N GLY A 159 -7.39 24.08 1.01
CA GLY A 159 -6.21 24.30 1.88
C GLY A 159 -4.86 24.06 1.22
N TRP A 160 -4.81 23.66 -0.06
CA TRP A 160 -3.54 23.40 -0.74
C TRP A 160 -2.83 24.70 -1.13
N PRO A 161 -1.54 24.91 -0.79
CA PRO A 161 -0.82 26.16 -1.05
C PRO A 161 -0.76 26.58 -2.54
N GLY A 162 -0.97 25.63 -3.46
CA GLY A 162 -1.00 25.90 -4.91
C GLY A 162 -2.33 26.47 -5.44
N ALA A 163 -3.41 26.40 -4.66
CA ALA A 163 -4.72 26.90 -5.10
C ALA A 163 -4.78 28.45 -5.11
N ALA A 164 -4.01 29.11 -4.25
CA ALA A 164 -3.92 30.57 -4.20
C ALA A 164 -3.27 31.20 -5.45
N GLY A 165 -2.43 30.45 -6.16
CA GLY A 165 -1.78 30.94 -7.38
C GLY A 165 -2.62 30.87 -8.67
N ALA A 166 -3.67 30.06 -8.67
CA ALA A 166 -4.54 29.89 -9.85
C ALA A 166 -5.65 30.97 -9.91
N ALA A 167 -6.16 31.40 -8.77
CA ALA A 167 -7.19 32.44 -8.70
C ALA A 167 -6.66 33.81 -9.09
N ALA A 168 -5.37 34.11 -8.82
CA ALA A 168 -4.75 35.40 -9.14
C ALA A 168 -4.45 35.60 -10.66
N ARG A 169 -4.63 34.58 -11.50
CA ARG A 169 -4.36 34.65 -12.95
C ARG A 169 -5.59 34.79 -13.83
N SER A 170 -6.81 34.72 -13.24
CA SER A 170 -8.04 34.86 -14.03
C SER A 170 -8.56 36.30 -14.10
N ASP A 171 -7.95 37.25 -13.36
CA ASP A 171 -8.38 38.64 -13.25
C ASP A 171 -7.37 39.63 -13.88
N ALA A 172 -6.48 39.16 -14.80
CA ALA A 172 -5.52 40.00 -15.50
C ALA A 172 -5.75 39.98 -17.00
#